data_7248168b47cd669e62b495c86d328a2a
#
_entry.id   7248168b47cd669e62b495c86d328a2a
#
_cell.length_a   1.000
_cell.length_b   1.000
_cell.length_c   1.000
_cell.angle_alpha   90.00
_cell.angle_beta   90.00
_cell.angle_gamma   90.00
#
_symmetry.space_group_name_H-M   'P 1'
#
loop_
_entity.id
_entity.type
_entity.pdbx_description
1 polymer ?
#
loop_
_entity_poly.entity_id
_entity_poly.type
_entity_poly.pdbx_seq_one_letter_code
_entity_poly.pdbx_strand_id
1 'polypeptide(L)'
;MVRLMTTFHLERSRFDIRHFYEWLGYNWGEHIGKWLDMYGDRKDKQVHRVCIIAPRDHSKSTTLRVKILHQLLFEKWRGKPFTIWLFSANKDLAMNRLDEIRQDLKRHPELSKKIDTTKGNRFELRLTNGSWIKATSVGSGIRGEHPAAIALDDIIDDQNDMSY
;
A
#
# COMPACT_ATOMS: atom_id res chain seq x y z
N MET A 1 29.53 -8.29 -0.42
CA MET A 1 28.97 -7.77 -1.70
C MET A 1 27.45 -7.75 -1.71
N VAL A 2 26.74 -8.82 -1.40
CA VAL A 2 25.24 -8.89 -1.38
C VAL A 2 24.61 -7.82 -0.47
N ARG A 3 25.13 -7.57 0.73
CA ARG A 3 24.59 -6.60 1.70
C ARG A 3 24.67 -5.15 1.23
N LEU A 4 25.71 -4.79 0.46
CA LEU A 4 25.87 -3.44 -0.12
C LEU A 4 24.88 -3.21 -1.26
N MET A 5 24.61 -4.20 -2.10
CA MET A 5 23.67 -4.09 -3.20
C MET A 5 22.22 -3.94 -2.70
N THR A 6 21.81 -4.68 -1.67
CA THR A 6 20.46 -4.58 -1.09
C THR A 6 20.20 -3.23 -0.41
N THR A 7 21.19 -2.66 0.28
CA THR A 7 21.08 -1.32 0.86
C THR A 7 20.93 -0.26 -0.23
N PHE A 8 21.67 -0.40 -1.33
CA PHE A 8 21.58 0.49 -2.48
C PHE A 8 20.16 0.48 -3.11
N HIS A 9 19.56 -0.70 -3.30
CA HIS A 9 18.20 -0.80 -3.83
C HIS A 9 17.17 -0.13 -2.93
N LEU A 10 17.28 -0.30 -1.61
CA LEU A 10 16.36 0.30 -0.65
C LEU A 10 16.46 1.84 -0.64
N GLU A 11 17.67 2.39 -0.65
CA GLU A 11 17.89 3.84 -0.71
C GLU A 11 17.41 4.45 -2.02
N ARG A 12 17.69 3.81 -3.15
CA ARG A 12 17.19 4.26 -4.46
C ARG A 12 15.67 4.22 -4.53
N SER A 13 15.05 3.17 -4.02
CA SER A 13 13.60 2.98 -3.98
C SER A 13 12.86 4.10 -3.24
N ARG A 14 13.53 4.77 -2.31
CA ARG A 14 12.97 5.91 -1.57
C ARG A 14 12.63 7.09 -2.48
N PHE A 15 13.42 7.30 -3.52
CA PHE A 15 13.32 8.45 -4.43
C PHE A 15 12.78 8.07 -5.81
N ASP A 16 12.76 6.78 -6.12
CA ASP A 16 12.37 6.23 -7.42
C ASP A 16 11.36 5.09 -7.22
N ILE A 17 10.07 5.43 -7.29
CA ILE A 17 8.99 4.45 -7.12
C ILE A 17 8.95 3.44 -8.26
N ARG A 18 9.41 3.80 -9.47
CA ARG A 18 9.55 2.85 -10.56
C ARG A 18 10.59 1.79 -10.21
N HIS A 19 11.76 2.22 -9.73
CA HIS A 19 12.78 1.29 -9.26
C HIS A 19 12.25 0.37 -8.15
N PHE A 20 11.47 0.91 -7.20
CA PHE A 20 10.85 0.12 -6.15
C PHE A 20 9.87 -0.92 -6.70
N TYR A 21 9.05 -0.55 -7.69
CA TYR A 21 8.09 -1.41 -8.35
C TYR A 21 8.79 -2.60 -9.04
N GLU A 22 9.83 -2.31 -9.83
CA GLU A 22 10.62 -3.31 -10.55
C GLU A 22 11.45 -4.18 -9.58
N TRP A 23 11.98 -3.61 -8.51
CA TRP A 23 12.71 -4.37 -7.47
C TRP A 23 11.81 -5.33 -6.70
N LEU A 24 10.55 -5.02 -6.49
CA LEU A 24 9.56 -5.96 -5.94
C LEU A 24 9.21 -7.10 -6.90
N GLY A 25 9.73 -7.09 -8.14
CA GLY A 25 9.54 -8.13 -9.14
C GLY A 25 8.33 -7.91 -10.05
N TYR A 26 7.80 -6.69 -10.13
CA TYR A 26 6.65 -6.36 -10.97
C TYR A 26 7.08 -5.71 -12.29
N ASN A 27 6.36 -6.02 -13.37
CA ASN A 27 6.59 -5.45 -14.68
C ASN A 27 6.05 -4.02 -14.75
N TRP A 28 6.90 -3.07 -15.12
CA TRP A 28 6.52 -1.69 -15.31
C TRP A 28 5.78 -1.48 -16.63
N GLY A 29 4.73 -0.66 -16.63
CA GLY A 29 4.03 -0.18 -17.81
C GLY A 29 3.81 1.33 -17.73
N GLU A 30 3.71 2.01 -18.87
CA GLU A 30 3.55 3.47 -18.92
C GLU A 30 2.29 3.96 -18.17
N HIS A 31 1.20 3.19 -18.22
CA HIS A 31 -0.03 3.49 -17.52
C HIS A 31 0.18 3.46 -15.98
N ILE A 32 1.07 2.58 -15.47
CA ILE A 32 1.43 2.50 -14.06
C ILE A 32 2.13 3.79 -13.62
N GLY A 33 3.05 4.31 -14.44
CA GLY A 33 3.71 5.59 -14.21
C GLY A 33 2.70 6.72 -14.05
N LYS A 34 1.78 6.85 -14.98
CA LYS A 34 0.70 7.87 -14.96
C LYS A 34 -0.17 7.75 -13.69
N TRP A 35 -0.49 6.54 -13.25
CA TRP A 35 -1.26 6.34 -12.02
C TRP A 35 -0.48 6.71 -10.77
N LEU A 36 0.80 6.33 -10.71
CA LEU A 36 1.65 6.66 -9.57
C LEU A 36 1.94 8.15 -9.47
N ASP A 37 2.05 8.84 -10.60
CA ASP A 37 2.19 10.30 -10.65
C ASP A 37 0.94 10.99 -10.06
N MET A 38 -0.27 10.50 -10.36
CA MET A 38 -1.51 11.01 -9.74
C MET A 38 -1.53 10.85 -8.22
N TYR A 39 -0.95 9.75 -7.69
CA TYR A 39 -0.80 9.56 -6.24
C TYR A 39 0.34 10.39 -5.64
N GLY A 40 1.31 10.82 -6.46
CA GLY A 40 2.60 11.36 -6.02
C GLY A 40 2.62 12.86 -5.79
N ASP A 41 1.77 13.62 -6.48
CA ASP A 41 1.85 15.08 -6.44
C ASP A 41 1.18 15.70 -5.21
N ARG A 42 1.84 15.48 -4.06
CA ARG A 42 1.47 16.15 -2.79
C ARG A 42 1.95 17.59 -2.70
N LYS A 43 2.73 18.06 -3.65
CA LYS A 43 3.12 19.48 -3.74
C LYS A 43 1.95 20.32 -4.17
N ASP A 44 1.09 19.76 -5.00
CA ASP A 44 -0.21 20.33 -5.32
C ASP A 44 -1.24 19.91 -4.24
N LYS A 45 -1.51 20.82 -3.32
CA LYS A 45 -2.45 20.62 -2.19
C LYS A 45 -3.90 20.36 -2.63
N GLN A 46 -4.18 20.27 -3.91
CA GLN A 46 -5.54 20.19 -4.47
C GLN A 46 -6.00 18.74 -4.72
N VAL A 47 -5.09 17.78 -4.97
CA VAL A 47 -5.49 16.41 -5.23
C VAL A 47 -5.42 15.55 -3.96
N HIS A 48 -6.55 15.42 -3.27
CA HIS A 48 -6.66 14.59 -2.06
C HIS A 48 -7.28 13.22 -2.31
N ARG A 49 -7.85 13.00 -3.49
CA ARG A 49 -8.58 11.77 -3.84
C ARG A 49 -8.24 11.35 -5.26
N VAL A 50 -7.84 10.10 -5.44
CA VAL A 50 -7.55 9.50 -6.75
C VAL A 50 -8.43 8.28 -6.90
N CYS A 51 -9.15 8.18 -8.02
CA CYS A 51 -9.90 6.99 -8.40
C CYS A 51 -9.34 6.49 -9.74
N ILE A 52 -8.97 5.21 -9.79
CA ILE A 52 -8.46 4.56 -11.01
C ILE A 52 -9.44 3.47 -11.42
N ILE A 53 -10.06 3.67 -12.58
CA ILE A 53 -10.92 2.69 -13.22
C ILE A 53 -10.16 2.13 -14.42
N ALA A 54 -9.93 0.83 -14.44
CA ALA A 54 -9.25 0.16 -15.54
C ALA A 54 -9.76 -1.29 -15.66
N PRO A 55 -9.65 -1.93 -16.83
CA PRO A 55 -10.03 -3.33 -17.02
C PRO A 55 -9.31 -4.27 -16.05
N ARG A 56 -9.75 -5.52 -15.97
CA ARG A 56 -9.04 -6.57 -15.26
C ARG A 56 -7.64 -6.73 -15.85
N ASP A 57 -6.72 -7.29 -15.08
CA ASP A 57 -5.32 -7.60 -15.46
C ASP A 57 -4.44 -6.40 -15.85
N HIS A 58 -4.89 -5.16 -15.55
CA HIS A 58 -4.09 -3.95 -15.72
C HIS A 58 -3.30 -3.54 -14.47
N SER A 59 -3.03 -4.48 -13.57
CA SER A 59 -2.18 -4.27 -12.38
C SER A 59 -2.66 -3.18 -11.39
N LYS A 60 -3.97 -2.86 -11.34
CA LYS A 60 -4.53 -1.85 -10.42
C LYS A 60 -4.19 -2.12 -8.97
N SER A 61 -4.58 -3.30 -8.48
CA SER A 61 -4.35 -3.71 -7.09
C SER A 61 -2.86 -3.83 -6.77
N THR A 62 -2.05 -4.30 -7.74
CA THR A 62 -0.58 -4.35 -7.60
C THR A 62 0.00 -2.93 -7.48
N THR A 63 -0.44 -2.00 -8.31
CA THR A 63 0.02 -0.60 -8.27
C THR A 63 -0.37 0.07 -6.96
N LEU A 64 -1.61 -0.11 -6.50
CA LEU A 64 -2.06 0.38 -5.20
C LEU A 64 -1.22 -0.21 -4.06
N ARG A 65 -0.96 -1.51 -4.09
CA ARG A 65 -0.14 -2.22 -3.10
C ARG A 65 1.30 -1.70 -3.04
N VAL A 66 1.94 -1.51 -4.19
CA VAL A 66 3.29 -0.92 -4.25
C VAL A 66 3.29 0.50 -3.71
N LYS A 67 2.28 1.31 -4.04
CA LYS A 67 2.15 2.67 -3.49
C LYS A 67 1.97 2.65 -1.97
N ILE A 68 1.13 1.78 -1.44
CA ILE A 68 0.95 1.57 0.00
C ILE A 68 2.29 1.22 0.66
N LEU A 69 3.01 0.24 0.13
CA LEU A 69 4.31 -0.17 0.66
C LEU A 69 5.33 0.97 0.64
N HIS A 70 5.41 1.71 -0.45
CA HIS A 70 6.28 2.87 -0.56
C HIS A 70 5.98 3.92 0.51
N GLN A 71 4.70 4.22 0.73
CA GLN A 71 4.26 5.18 1.75
C GLN A 71 4.61 4.72 3.17
N LEU A 72 4.34 3.45 3.49
CA LEU A 72 4.64 2.90 4.81
C LEU A 72 6.14 2.86 5.13
N LEU A 73 6.97 2.63 4.12
CA LEU A 73 8.42 2.50 4.28
C LEU A 73 9.13 3.85 4.34
N PHE A 74 8.74 4.80 3.50
CA PHE A 74 9.55 5.98 3.20
C PHE A 74 8.88 7.31 3.52
N GLU A 75 7.55 7.36 3.66
CA GLU A 75 6.85 8.61 3.85
C GLU A 75 6.48 8.87 5.33
N LYS A 76 6.24 10.14 5.63
CA LYS A 76 5.70 10.59 6.91
C LYS A 76 4.52 11.51 6.66
N TRP A 77 3.54 11.47 7.54
CA TRP A 77 2.42 12.38 7.53
C TRP A 77 2.54 13.38 8.69
N ARG A 78 2.75 14.66 8.37
CA ARG A 78 2.94 15.72 9.39
C ARG A 78 4.03 15.37 10.41
N GLY A 79 5.14 14.82 9.95
CA GLY A 79 6.27 14.39 10.78
C GLY A 79 6.08 13.06 11.54
N LYS A 80 4.89 12.46 11.50
CA LYS A 80 4.55 11.19 12.15
C LYS A 80 4.69 10.00 11.19
N PRO A 81 4.80 8.76 11.69
CA PRO A 81 4.74 7.54 10.87
C PRO A 81 3.49 7.51 10.00
N PHE A 82 3.60 6.91 8.81
CA PHE A 82 2.49 6.84 7.87
C PHE A 82 1.49 5.76 8.28
N THR A 83 0.21 6.08 8.24
CA THR A 83 -0.85 5.19 8.71
C THR A 83 -1.93 5.05 7.65
N ILE A 84 -2.38 3.82 7.36
CA ILE A 84 -3.33 3.54 6.28
C ILE A 84 -4.48 2.65 6.79
N TRP A 85 -5.70 2.99 6.36
CA TRP A 85 -6.82 2.06 6.34
C TRP A 85 -7.00 1.49 4.94
N LEU A 86 -7.04 0.16 4.80
CA LEU A 86 -7.32 -0.55 3.57
C LEU A 86 -8.72 -1.16 3.65
N PHE A 87 -9.58 -0.77 2.71
CA PHE A 87 -10.94 -1.27 2.61
C PHE A 87 -11.10 -2.13 1.35
N SER A 88 -11.85 -3.21 1.49
CA SER A 88 -12.37 -4.01 0.38
C SER A 88 -13.86 -4.31 0.62
N ALA A 89 -14.55 -4.90 -0.34
CA ALA A 89 -15.97 -5.23 -0.25
C ALA A 89 -16.30 -6.08 0.98
N ASN A 90 -15.45 -7.06 1.30
CA ASN A 90 -15.60 -7.92 2.47
C ASN A 90 -14.27 -8.12 3.23
N LYS A 91 -14.36 -8.68 4.45
CA LYS A 91 -13.19 -8.86 5.33
C LYS A 91 -12.16 -9.82 4.78
N ASP A 92 -12.59 -10.90 4.12
CA ASP A 92 -11.67 -11.90 3.59
C ASP A 92 -10.84 -11.33 2.45
N LEU A 93 -11.46 -10.55 1.57
CA LEU A 93 -10.76 -9.85 0.50
C LEU A 93 -9.76 -8.83 1.06
N ALA A 94 -10.16 -8.05 2.06
CA ALA A 94 -9.27 -7.10 2.72
C ALA A 94 -8.06 -7.79 3.37
N MET A 95 -8.27 -8.94 4.01
CA MET A 95 -7.20 -9.74 4.59
C MET A 95 -6.27 -10.31 3.52
N ASN A 96 -6.81 -10.83 2.41
CA ASN A 96 -6.00 -11.34 1.30
C ASN A 96 -5.10 -10.22 0.73
N ARG A 97 -5.63 -9.01 0.58
CA ARG A 97 -4.82 -7.84 0.15
C ARG A 97 -3.72 -7.50 1.15
N LEU A 98 -4.02 -7.57 2.45
CA LEU A 98 -3.00 -7.34 3.48
C LEU A 98 -1.93 -8.44 3.51
N ASP A 99 -2.32 -9.69 3.26
CA ASP A 99 -1.38 -10.81 3.17
C ASP A 99 -0.47 -10.72 1.94
N GLU A 100 -0.98 -10.25 0.81
CA GLU A 100 -0.14 -9.93 -0.37
C GLU A 100 0.91 -8.86 -0.04
N ILE A 101 0.55 -7.81 0.71
CA ILE A 101 1.49 -6.79 1.21
C ILE A 101 2.56 -7.41 2.11
N ARG A 102 2.17 -8.31 3.02
CA ARG A 102 3.11 -9.05 3.88
C ARG A 102 4.07 -9.93 3.07
N GLN A 103 3.56 -10.58 2.03
CA GLN A 103 4.38 -11.43 1.15
C GLN A 103 5.42 -10.60 0.39
N ASP A 104 5.05 -9.44 -0.13
CA ASP A 104 5.98 -8.54 -0.81
C ASP A 104 7.13 -8.11 0.13
N LEU A 105 6.82 -7.76 1.37
CA LEU A 105 7.86 -7.46 2.37
C LEU A 105 8.75 -8.66 2.68
N LYS A 106 8.18 -9.86 2.76
CA LYS A 106 8.93 -11.08 3.09
C LYS A 106 9.82 -11.58 1.95
N ARG A 107 9.52 -11.26 0.69
CA ARG A 107 10.35 -11.65 -0.46
C ARG A 107 11.76 -11.07 -0.41
N HIS A 108 11.92 -9.92 0.23
CA HIS A 108 13.20 -9.23 0.33
C HIS A 108 13.68 -9.19 1.78
N PRO A 109 14.85 -9.78 2.10
CA PRO A 109 15.36 -9.85 3.48
C PRO A 109 15.45 -8.47 4.17
N GLU A 110 15.79 -7.42 3.43
CA GLU A 110 15.89 -6.06 3.99
C GLU A 110 14.51 -5.46 4.30
N LEU A 111 13.48 -5.78 3.53
CA LEU A 111 12.10 -5.36 3.80
C LEU A 111 11.49 -6.20 4.92
N SER A 112 11.78 -7.50 4.95
CA SER A 112 11.31 -8.40 6.01
C SER A 112 11.74 -7.92 7.41
N LYS A 113 12.94 -7.39 7.56
CA LYS A 113 13.45 -6.79 8.82
C LYS A 113 12.69 -5.53 9.25
N LYS A 114 11.92 -4.92 8.35
CA LYS A 114 11.09 -3.75 8.67
C LYS A 114 9.75 -4.12 9.28
N ILE A 115 9.36 -5.38 9.28
CA ILE A 115 8.13 -5.85 9.93
C ILE A 115 8.35 -5.87 11.44
N ASP A 116 7.48 -5.19 12.19
CA ASP A 116 7.43 -5.31 13.66
C ASP A 116 6.68 -6.60 14.03
N THR A 117 7.43 -7.64 14.37
CA THR A 117 6.87 -8.95 14.74
C THR A 117 6.28 -8.98 16.15
N THR A 118 6.51 -7.96 16.95
CA THR A 118 5.99 -7.86 18.33
C THR A 118 4.62 -7.21 18.39
N LYS A 119 4.22 -6.52 17.31
CA LYS A 119 2.98 -5.76 17.20
C LYS A 119 2.26 -6.10 15.91
N GLY A 120 0.96 -5.90 15.92
CA GLY A 120 0.10 -6.23 14.80
C GLY A 120 -0.66 -7.54 15.05
N ASN A 121 -1.54 -7.86 14.11
CA ASN A 121 -2.37 -9.05 14.14
C ASN A 121 -2.81 -9.43 12.71
N ARG A 122 -3.77 -10.34 12.57
CA ARG A 122 -4.27 -10.78 11.25
C ARG A 122 -4.79 -9.62 10.39
N PHE A 123 -5.38 -8.60 11.00
CA PHE A 123 -5.98 -7.44 10.32
C PHE A 123 -5.07 -6.21 10.28
N GLU A 124 -3.89 -6.29 10.91
CA GLU A 124 -2.99 -5.16 11.06
C GLU A 124 -1.54 -5.58 10.83
N LEU A 125 -0.83 -4.82 10.00
CA LEU A 125 0.61 -4.91 9.80
C LEU A 125 1.26 -3.65 10.34
N ARG A 126 2.28 -3.83 11.18
CA ARG A 126 3.10 -2.73 11.70
C ARG A 126 4.53 -2.85 11.22
N LEU A 127 5.16 -1.71 11.01
CA LEU A 127 6.57 -1.61 10.65
C LEU A 127 7.39 -1.02 11.80
N THR A 128 8.68 -1.34 11.81
CA THR A 128 9.63 -0.89 12.84
C THR A 128 9.82 0.63 12.89
N ASN A 129 9.46 1.35 11.81
CA ASN A 129 9.46 2.82 11.79
C ASN A 129 8.19 3.43 12.41
N GLY A 130 7.28 2.60 12.95
CA GLY A 130 6.02 3.00 13.56
C GLY A 130 4.84 3.14 12.58
N SER A 131 5.07 3.00 11.28
CA SER A 131 3.98 3.00 10.27
C SER A 131 3.14 1.74 10.40
N TRP A 132 1.85 1.85 10.06
CA TRP A 132 0.94 0.70 10.09
C TRP A 132 -0.13 0.78 8.99
N ILE A 133 -0.65 -0.39 8.65
CA ILE A 133 -1.84 -0.56 7.81
C ILE A 133 -2.81 -1.52 8.50
N LYS A 134 -4.09 -1.15 8.50
CA LYS A 134 -5.20 -1.98 8.96
C LYS A 134 -6.14 -2.28 7.81
N ALA A 135 -6.54 -3.55 7.70
CA ALA A 135 -7.48 -4.03 6.68
C ALA A 135 -8.86 -4.27 7.28
N THR A 136 -9.89 -3.83 6.57
CA THR A 136 -11.29 -3.99 6.98
C THR A 136 -12.24 -3.96 5.77
N SER A 137 -13.51 -4.27 5.98
CA SER A 137 -14.54 -4.18 4.94
C SER A 137 -15.28 -2.85 4.99
N VAL A 138 -15.87 -2.48 3.86
CA VAL A 138 -16.86 -1.40 3.78
C VAL A 138 -18.02 -1.72 4.75
N GLY A 139 -18.54 -0.70 5.43
CA GLY A 139 -19.59 -0.87 6.46
C GLY A 139 -19.08 -1.25 7.84
N SER A 140 -17.80 -1.57 8.02
CA SER A 140 -17.22 -1.77 9.35
C SER A 140 -17.13 -0.45 10.11
N GLY A 141 -17.57 -0.45 11.37
CA GLY A 141 -17.48 0.74 12.23
C GLY A 141 -16.02 1.04 12.59
N ILE A 142 -15.49 2.13 12.04
CA ILE A 142 -14.18 2.66 12.43
C ILE A 142 -14.42 3.86 13.35
N ARG A 143 -13.87 3.80 14.55
CA ARG A 143 -14.00 4.90 15.52
C ARG A 143 -12.64 5.25 16.11
N GLY A 144 -12.39 6.55 16.27
CA GLY A 144 -11.27 7.06 17.07
C GLY A 144 -9.88 7.05 16.43
N GLU A 145 -9.71 6.58 15.20
CA GLU A 145 -8.42 6.61 14.50
C GLU A 145 -8.48 7.53 13.27
N HIS A 146 -7.43 8.33 13.11
CA HIS A 146 -7.28 9.24 11.97
C HIS A 146 -6.08 8.82 11.13
N PRO A 147 -6.26 7.97 10.11
CA PRO A 147 -5.17 7.54 9.25
C PRO A 147 -4.65 8.70 8.38
N ALA A 148 -3.40 8.58 7.94
CA ALA A 148 -2.81 9.50 6.97
C ALA A 148 -3.41 9.32 5.57
N ALA A 149 -3.84 8.11 5.25
CA ALA A 149 -4.50 7.77 3.98
C ALA A 149 -5.53 6.66 4.14
N ILE A 150 -6.47 6.62 3.20
CA ILE A 150 -7.42 5.52 3.01
C ILE A 150 -7.18 4.95 1.62
N ALA A 151 -7.01 3.63 1.53
CA ALA A 151 -6.91 2.87 0.30
C ALA A 151 -8.18 2.04 0.12
N LEU A 152 -8.74 2.05 -1.07
CA LEU A 152 -9.93 1.31 -1.46
C LEU A 152 -9.55 0.37 -2.61
N ASP A 153 -9.77 -0.93 -2.45
CA ASP A 153 -9.52 -1.94 -3.49
C ASP A 153 -10.69 -2.92 -3.55
N ASP A 154 -11.30 -3.06 -4.73
CA ASP A 154 -12.45 -3.92 -4.99
C ASP A 154 -13.54 -3.74 -3.91
N ILE A 155 -14.06 -2.51 -3.78
CA ILE A 155 -15.05 -2.13 -2.75
C ILE A 155 -16.49 -2.48 -3.12
N ILE A 156 -16.75 -2.86 -4.36
CA ILE A 156 -18.05 -3.28 -4.88
C ILE A 156 -17.99 -4.78 -5.11
N ASP A 157 -18.97 -5.51 -4.59
CA ASP A 157 -19.25 -6.91 -4.92
C ASP A 157 -20.70 -7.07 -5.36
N ASP A 158 -21.02 -8.22 -5.97
CA ASP A 158 -22.35 -8.50 -6.51
C ASP A 158 -23.47 -8.44 -5.42
N GLN A 159 -23.10 -8.57 -4.13
CA GLN A 159 -24.06 -8.47 -3.03
C GLN A 159 -24.33 -7.02 -2.62
N ASN A 160 -23.38 -6.12 -2.84
CA ASN A 160 -23.52 -4.69 -2.53
C ASN A 160 -24.18 -3.91 -3.69
N ASP A 161 -24.19 -4.48 -4.90
CA ASP A 161 -24.78 -3.85 -6.10
C ASP A 161 -26.31 -3.98 -6.15
N MET A 162 -26.92 -4.82 -5.30
CA MET A 162 -28.37 -5.11 -5.29
C MET A 162 -29.18 -4.21 -4.32
N SER A 163 -28.60 -3.14 -3.78
CA SER A 163 -29.27 -2.25 -2.82
C SER A 163 -29.72 -0.92 -3.41
N TYR A 164 -30.27 -0.94 -4.65
CA TYR A 164 -31.02 0.18 -5.25
C TYR A 164 -32.43 -0.23 -5.63
#